data_a3cc9617c366a201c35e2c7a72791075
#
_entry.id   a3cc9617c366a201c35e2c7a72791075
#
_cell.length_a   1.000
_cell.length_b   1.000
_cell.length_c   1.000
_cell.angle_alpha   90.00
_cell.angle_beta   90.00
_cell.angle_gamma   90.00
#
_symmetry.space_group_name_H-M   'P 1'
#
loop_
_entity.id
_entity.type
_entity.pdbx_description
1 polymer ?
#
loop_
_entity_poly.entity_id
_entity_poly.type
_entity_poly.pdbx_seq_one_letter_code
_entity_poly.pdbx_strand_id
1 'polypeptide(L)'
;MVTARELTQTLRARSAERRAKAEVRAERLRAQLPTAARILIARYQASRVVLFGSLANGTHDEHSDVDLAVEGLPSAVYFHALADLMALFGGPVDLVRVEEAMPSLLERIHEEGQAL
;
A
#
# COMPACT_ATOMS: atom_id res chain seq x y z
N MET A 1 31.64 -26.82 -9.51
CA MET A 1 31.10 -25.89 -10.53
C MET A 1 29.59 -26.08 -10.63
N VAL A 2 28.84 -24.99 -10.63
CA VAL A 2 27.38 -25.01 -10.75
C VAL A 2 26.99 -25.18 -12.22
N THR A 3 26.10 -26.12 -12.50
CA THR A 3 25.57 -26.30 -13.86
C THR A 3 24.48 -25.28 -14.14
N ALA A 4 24.15 -25.08 -15.43
CA ALA A 4 23.05 -24.20 -15.83
C ALA A 4 21.70 -24.67 -15.23
N ARG A 5 21.50 -25.98 -15.12
CA ARG A 5 20.34 -26.59 -14.54
C ARG A 5 20.22 -26.28 -13.03
N GLU A 6 21.30 -26.43 -12.29
CA GLU A 6 21.39 -26.12 -10.87
C GLU A 6 21.15 -24.63 -10.61
N LEU A 7 21.72 -23.75 -11.43
CA LEU A 7 21.50 -22.32 -11.33
C LEU A 7 20.03 -21.97 -11.57
N THR A 8 19.39 -22.57 -12.57
CA THR A 8 17.97 -22.37 -12.86
C THR A 8 17.08 -22.81 -11.68
N GLN A 9 17.38 -23.96 -11.07
CA GLN A 9 16.66 -24.44 -9.91
C GLN A 9 16.81 -23.49 -8.71
N THR A 10 18.03 -23.00 -8.48
CA THR A 10 18.29 -22.02 -7.42
C THR A 10 17.53 -20.72 -7.63
N LEU A 11 17.51 -20.19 -8.85
CA LEU A 11 16.80 -18.97 -9.18
C LEU A 11 15.28 -19.14 -9.02
N ARG A 12 14.73 -20.28 -9.39
CA ARG A 12 13.30 -20.59 -9.21
C ARG A 12 12.95 -20.67 -7.72
N ALA A 13 13.80 -21.31 -6.91
CA ALA A 13 13.59 -21.41 -5.47
C ALA A 13 13.61 -20.03 -4.79
N ARG A 14 14.56 -19.17 -5.15
CA ARG A 14 14.65 -17.80 -4.64
C ARG A 14 13.45 -16.96 -5.07
N SER A 15 12.99 -17.13 -6.29
CA SER A 15 11.81 -16.45 -6.81
C SER A 15 10.55 -16.86 -6.05
N ALA A 16 10.40 -18.15 -5.77
CA ALA A 16 9.27 -18.67 -4.97
C ALA A 16 9.30 -18.14 -3.54
N GLU A 17 10.47 -18.06 -2.91
CA GLU A 17 10.62 -17.49 -1.57
C GLU A 17 10.22 -16.01 -1.54
N ARG A 18 10.65 -15.23 -2.53
CA ARG A 18 10.29 -13.81 -2.61
C ARG A 18 8.79 -13.62 -2.77
N ARG A 19 8.14 -14.44 -3.61
CA ARG A 19 6.69 -14.40 -3.78
C ARG A 19 5.96 -14.77 -2.49
N ALA A 20 6.43 -15.78 -1.78
CA ALA A 20 5.84 -16.18 -0.51
C ALA A 20 5.95 -15.07 0.54
N LYS A 21 7.12 -14.41 0.64
CA LYS A 21 7.32 -13.28 1.55
C LYS A 21 6.44 -12.09 1.18
N ALA A 22 6.31 -11.79 -0.11
CA ALA A 22 5.45 -10.71 -0.60
C ALA A 22 3.99 -10.97 -0.24
N GLU A 23 3.54 -12.21 -0.37
CA GLU A 23 2.17 -12.60 -0.08
C GLU A 23 1.85 -12.51 1.42
N VAL A 24 2.75 -12.99 2.28
CA VAL A 24 2.62 -12.86 3.74
C VAL A 24 2.57 -11.38 4.15
N ARG A 25 3.44 -10.56 3.57
CA ARG A 25 3.45 -9.12 3.84
C ARG A 25 2.15 -8.46 3.38
N ALA A 26 1.66 -8.80 2.20
CA ALA A 26 0.42 -8.27 1.67
C ALA A 26 -0.78 -8.61 2.57
N GLU A 27 -0.87 -9.84 3.04
CA GLU A 27 -1.92 -10.26 3.98
C GLU A 27 -1.87 -9.47 5.28
N ARG A 28 -0.67 -9.28 5.84
CA ARG A 28 -0.49 -8.49 7.05
C ARG A 28 -0.92 -7.04 6.87
N LEU A 29 -0.53 -6.43 5.75
CA LEU A 29 -0.90 -5.06 5.44
C LEU A 29 -2.40 -4.92 5.22
N ARG A 30 -3.02 -5.85 4.50
CA ARG A 30 -4.47 -5.85 4.27
C ARG A 30 -5.24 -5.98 5.58
N ALA A 31 -4.77 -6.78 6.52
CA ALA A 31 -5.41 -6.93 7.82
C ALA A 31 -5.44 -5.62 8.61
N GLN A 32 -4.53 -4.69 8.32
CA GLN A 32 -4.42 -3.39 9.00
C GLN A 32 -5.20 -2.27 8.29
N LEU A 33 -5.72 -2.51 7.09
CA LEU A 33 -6.45 -1.49 6.33
C LEU A 33 -7.71 -0.97 7.04
N PRO A 34 -8.54 -1.78 7.70
CA PRO A 34 -9.67 -1.26 8.45
C PRO A 34 -9.26 -0.30 9.57
N THR A 35 -8.15 -0.57 10.25
CA THR A 35 -7.61 0.32 11.28
C THR A 35 -7.10 1.62 10.67
N ALA A 36 -6.43 1.56 9.53
CA ALA A 36 -5.96 2.74 8.81
C ALA A 36 -7.13 3.65 8.41
N ALA A 37 -8.19 3.08 7.85
CA ALA A 37 -9.40 3.81 7.49
C ALA A 37 -10.04 4.47 8.72
N ARG A 38 -10.10 3.75 9.83
CA ARG A 38 -10.65 4.27 11.08
C ARG A 38 -9.83 5.45 11.63
N ILE A 39 -8.50 5.35 11.56
CA ILE A 39 -7.62 6.46 11.97
C ILE A 39 -7.93 7.70 11.14
N LEU A 40 -7.96 7.57 9.83
CA LEU A 40 -8.18 8.70 8.93
C LEU A 40 -9.58 9.31 9.09
N ILE A 41 -10.60 8.49 9.21
CA ILE A 41 -11.99 8.94 9.29
C ILE A 41 -12.34 9.43 10.69
N ALA A 42 -12.07 8.63 11.72
CA ALA A 42 -12.50 8.95 13.08
C ALA A 42 -11.59 9.96 13.77
N ARG A 43 -10.27 9.83 13.61
CA ARG A 43 -9.33 10.73 14.29
C ARG A 43 -9.10 12.02 13.52
N TYR A 44 -9.00 11.95 12.20
CA TYR A 44 -8.66 13.09 11.34
C TYR A 44 -9.80 13.60 10.49
N GLN A 45 -11.00 13.01 10.63
CA GLN A 45 -12.24 13.46 10.01
C GLN A 45 -12.23 13.43 8.47
N ALA A 46 -11.44 12.55 7.88
CA ALA A 46 -11.50 12.32 6.45
C ALA A 46 -12.89 11.79 6.05
N SER A 47 -13.34 12.13 4.86
CA SER A 47 -14.63 11.69 4.35
C SER A 47 -14.57 10.37 3.61
N ARG A 48 -13.42 10.08 2.96
CA ARG A 48 -13.26 8.87 2.15
C ARG A 48 -11.80 8.44 2.14
N VAL A 49 -11.58 7.12 2.15
CA VAL A 49 -10.26 6.50 2.03
C VAL A 49 -10.32 5.42 0.98
N VAL A 50 -9.35 5.42 0.07
CA VAL A 50 -9.28 4.47 -1.04
C VAL A 50 -7.88 3.85 -1.08
N LEU A 51 -7.82 2.52 -1.11
CA LEU A 51 -6.57 1.80 -1.39
C LEU A 51 -6.37 1.75 -2.90
N PHE A 52 -5.16 2.09 -3.36
CA PHE A 52 -4.79 1.94 -4.77
C PHE A 52 -3.38 1.36 -4.88
N GLY A 53 -2.85 1.30 -6.11
CA GLY A 53 -1.51 0.79 -6.34
C GLY A 53 -1.39 -0.73 -6.21
N SER A 54 -0.17 -1.20 -5.93
CA SER A 54 0.17 -2.62 -6.01
C SER A 54 -0.60 -3.51 -5.03
N LEU A 55 -0.88 -3.03 -3.83
CA LEU A 55 -1.64 -3.81 -2.85
C LEU A 55 -3.10 -3.98 -3.29
N ALA A 56 -3.67 -3.00 -3.99
CA ALA A 56 -5.02 -3.07 -4.52
C ALA A 56 -5.12 -3.98 -5.74
N ASN A 57 -4.14 -3.91 -6.66
CA ASN A 57 -4.19 -4.63 -7.93
C ASN A 57 -3.52 -6.01 -7.92
N GLY A 58 -2.96 -6.43 -6.80
CA GLY A 58 -2.36 -7.76 -6.65
C GLY A 58 -0.92 -7.89 -7.15
N THR A 59 -0.26 -6.78 -7.47
CA THR A 59 1.15 -6.77 -7.93
C THR A 59 2.13 -6.43 -6.81
N HIS A 60 1.68 -6.50 -5.55
CA HIS A 60 2.51 -6.18 -4.39
C HIS A 60 3.71 -7.10 -4.29
N ASP A 61 4.90 -6.53 -4.07
CA ASP A 61 6.11 -7.26 -3.78
C ASP A 61 6.62 -6.93 -2.36
N GLU A 62 7.75 -7.52 -1.95
CA GLU A 62 8.30 -7.33 -0.62
C GLU A 62 8.79 -5.91 -0.33
N HIS A 63 8.93 -5.07 -1.36
CA HIS A 63 9.40 -3.69 -1.26
C HIS A 63 8.32 -2.65 -1.58
N SER A 64 7.12 -3.09 -1.96
CA SER A 64 6.03 -2.17 -2.30
C SER A 64 5.52 -1.42 -1.08
N ASP A 65 5.16 -0.15 -1.29
CA ASP A 65 4.55 0.69 -0.27
C ASP A 65 3.03 0.49 -0.21
N VAL A 66 2.42 0.96 0.85
CA VAL A 66 0.96 1.07 0.93
C VAL A 66 0.55 2.40 0.31
N ASP A 67 -0.32 2.37 -0.69
CA ASP A 67 -0.80 3.56 -1.39
C ASP A 67 -2.25 3.85 -1.00
N LEU A 68 -2.48 4.95 -0.31
CA LEU A 68 -3.79 5.38 0.13
C LEU A 68 -4.13 6.77 -0.42
N ALA A 69 -5.32 6.90 -0.97
CA ALA A 69 -5.89 8.18 -1.34
C ALA A 69 -6.91 8.58 -0.29
N VAL A 70 -6.88 9.82 0.13
CA VAL A 70 -7.75 10.34 1.18
C VAL A 70 -8.43 11.62 0.71
N GLU A 71 -9.73 11.69 0.93
CA GLU A 71 -10.55 12.87 0.66
C GLU A 71 -10.99 13.52 1.96
N GLY A 72 -10.90 14.83 2.03
CA GLY A 72 -11.34 15.60 3.18
C GLY A 72 -10.37 15.64 4.35
N LEU A 73 -9.11 15.21 4.14
CA LEU A 73 -8.08 15.34 5.17
C LEU A 73 -7.52 16.75 5.16
N PRO A 74 -7.63 17.52 6.27
CA PRO A 74 -7.04 18.85 6.33
C PRO A 74 -5.52 18.82 6.16
N SER A 75 -4.98 19.74 5.38
CA SER A 75 -3.53 19.84 5.15
C SER A 75 -2.74 20.05 6.44
N ALA A 76 -3.33 20.74 7.41
CA ALA A 76 -2.69 21.02 8.70
C ALA A 76 -2.34 19.77 9.51
N VAL A 77 -3.06 18.67 9.31
CA VAL A 77 -2.85 17.41 10.04
C VAL A 77 -2.24 16.31 9.17
N TYR A 78 -1.90 16.61 7.93
CA TYR A 78 -1.40 15.63 6.97
C TYR A 78 -0.21 14.81 7.51
N PHE A 79 0.83 15.48 8.02
CA PHE A 79 2.02 14.80 8.52
C PHE A 79 1.77 14.01 9.80
N HIS A 80 0.84 14.46 10.65
CA HIS A 80 0.43 13.68 11.82
C HIS A 80 -0.29 12.39 11.40
N ALA A 81 -1.20 12.48 10.44
CA ALA A 81 -1.90 11.33 9.90
C ALA A 81 -0.93 10.36 9.23
N LEU A 82 -0.01 10.87 8.41
CA LEU A 82 1.01 10.04 7.75
C LEU A 82 1.87 9.30 8.77
N ALA A 83 2.32 9.97 9.82
CA ALA A 83 3.12 9.35 10.88
C ALA A 83 2.36 8.22 11.59
N ASP A 84 1.08 8.42 11.88
CA ASP A 84 0.24 7.38 12.50
C ASP A 84 0.10 6.17 11.59
N LEU A 85 -0.07 6.37 10.28
CA LEU A 85 -0.17 5.27 9.32
C LEU A 85 1.16 4.54 9.16
N MET A 86 2.27 5.25 9.11
CA MET A 86 3.60 4.62 9.05
C MET A 86 3.87 3.77 10.28
N ALA A 87 3.49 4.24 11.45
CA ALA A 87 3.60 3.46 12.68
C ALA A 87 2.72 2.21 12.65
N LEU A 88 1.49 2.33 12.13
CA LEU A 88 0.57 1.20 12.01
C LEU A 88 1.10 0.12 11.07
N PHE A 89 1.54 0.50 9.88
CA PHE A 89 2.00 -0.44 8.86
C PHE A 89 3.44 -0.90 9.07
N GLY A 90 4.21 -0.19 9.87
CA GLY A 90 5.61 -0.51 10.13
C GLY A 90 6.53 -0.22 8.96
N GLY A 91 6.17 0.69 8.07
CA GLY A 91 6.95 1.04 6.91
C GLY A 91 6.38 2.19 6.10
N PRO A 92 6.93 2.44 4.90
CA PRO A 92 6.52 3.57 4.08
C PRO A 92 5.06 3.50 3.64
N VAL A 93 4.41 4.65 3.65
CA VAL A 93 3.04 4.84 3.17
C VAL A 93 3.04 6.04 2.23
N ASP A 94 2.45 5.87 1.05
CA ASP A 94 2.17 6.96 0.14
C ASP A 94 0.73 7.42 0.38
N LEU A 95 0.59 8.54 1.07
CA LEU A 95 -0.71 9.11 1.40
C LEU A 95 -0.99 10.31 0.50
N VAL A 96 -1.93 10.16 -0.41
CA VAL A 96 -2.28 11.17 -1.41
C VAL A 96 -3.58 11.86 -1.01
N ARG A 97 -3.55 13.19 -0.91
CA ARG A 97 -4.78 13.96 -0.76
C ARG A 97 -5.42 14.14 -2.13
N VAL A 98 -6.65 13.66 -2.27
CA VAL A 98 -7.39 13.71 -3.54
C VAL A 98 -7.47 15.13 -4.08
N GLU A 99 -7.63 16.12 -3.21
CA GLU A 99 -7.75 17.53 -3.56
C GLU A 99 -6.50 18.13 -4.22
N GLU A 100 -5.35 17.48 -4.03
CA GLU A 100 -4.06 17.94 -4.57
C GLU A 100 -3.52 17.02 -5.66
N ALA A 101 -4.21 15.92 -5.96
CA ALA A 101 -3.73 14.95 -6.93
C ALA A 101 -3.89 15.44 -8.37
N MET A 102 -2.90 15.12 -9.20
CA MET A 102 -2.96 15.40 -10.62
C MET A 102 -4.04 14.53 -11.29
N PRO A 103 -4.65 15.00 -12.40
CA PRO A 103 -5.72 14.26 -13.08
C PRO A 103 -5.36 12.82 -13.43
N SER A 104 -4.14 12.57 -13.88
CA SER A 104 -3.68 11.21 -14.21
C SER A 104 -3.67 10.28 -13.02
N LEU A 105 -3.30 10.79 -11.83
CA LEU A 105 -3.31 10.01 -10.60
C LEU A 105 -4.74 9.75 -10.12
N LEU A 106 -5.62 10.76 -10.24
CA LEU A 106 -7.04 10.58 -9.90
C LEU A 106 -7.69 9.50 -10.76
N GLU A 107 -7.36 9.46 -12.04
CA GLU A 107 -7.84 8.42 -12.95
C GLU A 107 -7.37 7.02 -12.52
N ARG A 108 -6.09 6.87 -12.16
CA ARG A 108 -5.57 5.60 -11.61
C ARG A 108 -6.28 5.18 -10.34
N ILE A 109 -6.49 6.13 -9.42
CA ILE A 109 -7.20 5.88 -8.16
C ILE A 109 -8.63 5.41 -8.45
N HIS A 110 -9.29 6.03 -9.42
CA HIS A 110 -10.64 5.65 -9.83
C HIS A 110 -10.70 4.24 -10.43
N GLU A 111 -9.74 3.91 -11.30
CA GLU A 111 -9.71 2.61 -12.00
C GLU A 111 -9.27 1.46 -11.10
N GLU A 112 -8.25 1.67 -10.27
CA GLU A 112 -7.64 0.62 -9.45
C GLU A 112 -8.16 0.60 -8.01
N GLY A 113 -8.79 1.66 -7.56
CA GLY A 113 -9.07 1.91 -6.15
C GLY A 113 -10.10 0.98 -5.54
N GLN A 114 -9.87 0.67 -4.27
CA GLN A 114 -10.80 -0.08 -3.42
C GLN A 114 -11.17 0.82 -2.24
N ALA A 115 -12.46 1.14 -2.12
CA ALA A 115 -12.96 1.93 -1.01
C ALA A 115 -12.79 1.18 0.31
N LEU A 116 -12.30 1.88 1.31
CA LEU A 116 -12.10 1.31 2.65
C LEU A 116 -13.18 1.75 3.63
#